data_cc182f87eb8ed9b83d073deaaaf43d17
#
_entry.id   cc182f87eb8ed9b83d073deaaaf43d17
#
_cell.length_a   1.000
_cell.length_b   1.000
_cell.length_c   1.000
_cell.angle_alpha   90.00
_cell.angle_beta   90.00
_cell.angle_gamma   90.00
#
_symmetry.space_group_name_H-M   'P 1'
#
loop_
_entity.id
_entity.type
_entity.pdbx_description
1 polymer ?
#
loop_
_entity_poly.entity_id
_entity_poly.type
_entity_poly.pdbx_seq_one_letter_code
_entity_poly.pdbx_strand_id
1 'polypeptide(L)'
;MKLFCFLALCLTVTLRANDFNAIVLEQIQTMPSGGGYATTRAAHDALLDSCATSSEGIRIQASHAAPSYCSGATYLVFLKTLLVLQNRGTINIGAEAWKALLPARLADGVGIWGRWNANGPGTARLFHELQLGRNFTSYNDAQPGDFMKIFWNNSIGKNERGHSVVFLGLEKKDGVDQVRFWSSNKPNGYGEKSVPKSKVTRALFSRLEFPSNLNQIATLPTRDKYLANMLHVDSSIEEVGKMTGSR
;
A
#
# COMPACT_ATOMS: atom_id res chain seq x y z
N MET A 1 58.89 15.59 -25.65
CA MET A 1 58.21 14.59 -24.88
C MET A 1 56.92 15.25 -24.35
N LYS A 2 55.77 14.99 -25.00
CA LYS A 2 54.46 15.55 -24.58
C LYS A 2 53.75 14.50 -23.71
N LEU A 3 53.53 14.85 -22.44
CA LEU A 3 52.85 14.01 -21.46
C LEU A 3 51.34 14.17 -21.68
N PHE A 4 50.66 13.13 -22.13
CA PHE A 4 49.18 13.07 -22.20
C PHE A 4 48.66 12.61 -20.86
N CYS A 5 48.03 13.52 -20.09
CA CYS A 5 47.22 13.16 -18.92
C CYS A 5 45.87 12.61 -19.40
N PHE A 6 45.65 11.31 -19.21
CA PHE A 6 44.32 10.71 -19.35
C PHE A 6 43.50 11.02 -18.09
N LEU A 7 42.54 11.91 -18.22
CA LEU A 7 41.55 12.15 -17.18
C LEU A 7 40.50 11.01 -17.24
N ALA A 8 40.59 10.05 -16.34
CA ALA A 8 39.58 9.00 -16.19
C ALA A 8 38.31 9.62 -15.57
N LEU A 9 37.28 9.79 -16.39
CA LEU A 9 35.95 10.21 -15.94
C LEU A 9 35.29 9.02 -15.24
N CYS A 10 35.35 8.97 -13.90
CA CYS A 10 34.57 8.04 -13.12
C CYS A 10 33.08 8.41 -13.24
N LEU A 11 32.36 7.74 -14.13
CA LEU A 11 30.89 7.75 -14.11
C LEU A 11 30.42 7.00 -12.84
N THR A 12 30.07 7.73 -11.81
CA THR A 12 29.32 7.20 -10.69
C THR A 12 27.92 6.84 -11.21
N VAL A 13 27.69 5.57 -11.53
CA VAL A 13 26.36 5.03 -11.73
C VAL A 13 25.68 5.06 -10.37
N THR A 14 24.93 6.11 -10.10
CA THR A 14 23.93 6.09 -9.02
C THR A 14 22.92 5.02 -9.39
N LEU A 15 22.99 3.84 -8.74
CA LEU A 15 21.91 2.87 -8.73
C LEU A 15 20.65 3.63 -8.26
N ARG A 16 19.78 4.01 -9.20
CA ARG A 16 18.44 4.46 -8.88
C ARG A 16 17.79 3.29 -8.14
N ALA A 17 17.37 3.52 -6.89
CA ALA A 17 16.47 2.61 -6.22
C ALA A 17 15.37 2.24 -7.21
N ASN A 18 15.11 0.95 -7.39
CA ASN A 18 14.12 0.47 -8.34
C ASN A 18 12.81 1.21 -8.07
N ASP A 19 12.33 1.96 -9.06
CA ASP A 19 11.08 2.73 -8.92
C ASP A 19 9.88 1.79 -9.08
N PHE A 20 9.56 1.09 -7.99
CA PHE A 20 8.40 0.19 -7.98
C PHE A 20 7.07 0.94 -8.05
N ASN A 21 7.08 2.26 -7.82
CA ASN A 21 5.90 3.11 -7.97
C ASN A 21 5.37 3.10 -9.41
N ALA A 22 6.26 3.09 -10.41
CA ALA A 22 5.84 2.97 -11.81
C ALA A 22 5.05 1.68 -12.05
N ILE A 23 5.47 0.56 -11.42
CA ILE A 23 4.75 -0.73 -11.54
C ILE A 23 3.43 -0.68 -10.78
N VAL A 24 3.36 -0.04 -9.61
CA VAL A 24 2.09 0.18 -8.89
C VAL A 24 1.10 0.93 -9.78
N LEU A 25 1.54 2.01 -10.45
CA LEU A 25 0.70 2.78 -11.38
C LEU A 25 0.27 1.95 -12.59
N GLU A 26 1.16 1.15 -13.14
CA GLU A 26 0.84 0.20 -14.21
C GLU A 26 -0.27 -0.77 -13.76
N GLN A 27 -0.19 -1.30 -12.53
CA GLN A 27 -1.21 -2.22 -12.03
C GLN A 27 -2.56 -1.56 -11.79
N ILE A 28 -2.60 -0.30 -11.39
CA ILE A 28 -3.84 0.47 -11.31
C ILE A 28 -4.58 0.49 -12.66
N GLN A 29 -3.87 0.66 -13.77
CA GLN A 29 -4.47 0.69 -15.12
C GLN A 29 -5.10 -0.65 -15.53
N THR A 30 -4.71 -1.74 -14.89
CA THR A 30 -5.25 -3.08 -15.12
C THR A 30 -6.37 -3.46 -14.15
N MET A 31 -6.73 -2.57 -13.22
CA MET A 31 -7.84 -2.77 -12.30
C MET A 31 -9.19 -2.48 -12.98
N PRO A 32 -10.27 -3.13 -12.53
CA PRO A 32 -11.60 -2.79 -13.01
C PRO A 32 -11.97 -1.35 -12.64
N SER A 33 -13.00 -0.83 -13.28
CA SER A 33 -13.60 0.47 -13.00
C SER A 33 -15.00 0.29 -12.42
N GLY A 34 -15.38 1.11 -11.45
CA GLY A 34 -16.71 1.06 -10.84
C GLY A 34 -16.92 -0.16 -9.92
N GLY A 35 -18.02 -0.87 -10.07
CA GLY A 35 -18.36 -2.09 -9.31
C GLY A 35 -18.96 -1.84 -7.93
N GLY A 36 -19.16 -0.57 -7.52
CA GLY A 36 -19.76 -0.19 -6.25
C GLY A 36 -18.82 -0.31 -5.05
N TYR A 37 -19.14 0.43 -3.98
CA TYR A 37 -18.42 0.40 -2.71
C TYR A 37 -19.26 -0.25 -1.61
N ALA A 38 -18.72 -1.26 -0.92
CA ALA A 38 -19.34 -1.83 0.26
C ALA A 38 -18.28 -2.41 1.22
N THR A 39 -18.59 -2.39 2.53
CA THR A 39 -17.78 -3.02 3.59
C THR A 39 -18.56 -4.18 4.24
N THR A 40 -19.45 -4.80 3.48
CA THR A 40 -20.27 -5.92 3.91
C THR A 40 -19.49 -7.23 3.88
N ARG A 41 -20.04 -8.26 4.54
CA ARG A 41 -19.48 -9.62 4.47
C ARG A 41 -19.34 -10.10 3.03
N ALA A 42 -20.36 -9.83 2.19
CA ALA A 42 -20.31 -10.21 0.76
C ALA A 42 -19.15 -9.55 0.01
N ALA A 43 -18.83 -8.28 0.30
CA ALA A 43 -17.68 -7.62 -0.30
C ALA A 43 -16.33 -8.21 0.19
N HIS A 44 -16.27 -8.63 1.46
CA HIS A 44 -15.10 -9.37 1.96
C HIS A 44 -14.96 -10.73 1.28
N ASP A 45 -16.04 -11.48 1.12
CA ASP A 45 -16.03 -12.78 0.44
C ASP A 45 -15.63 -12.62 -1.02
N ALA A 46 -16.15 -11.62 -1.72
CA ALA A 46 -15.75 -11.30 -3.08
C ALA A 46 -14.23 -11.01 -3.22
N LEU A 47 -13.62 -10.34 -2.23
CA LEU A 47 -12.17 -10.16 -2.20
C LEU A 47 -11.44 -11.49 -2.04
N LEU A 48 -11.89 -12.37 -1.13
CA LEU A 48 -11.27 -13.68 -0.92
C LEU A 48 -11.34 -14.52 -2.21
N ASP A 49 -12.51 -14.58 -2.83
CA ASP A 49 -12.77 -15.36 -4.05
C ASP A 49 -12.00 -14.81 -5.27
N SER A 50 -11.57 -13.54 -5.22
CA SER A 50 -10.77 -12.92 -6.27
C SER A 50 -9.31 -13.39 -6.32
N CYS A 51 -8.84 -14.08 -5.28
CA CYS A 51 -7.45 -14.51 -5.12
C CYS A 51 -7.37 -16.02 -4.85
N ALA A 52 -6.44 -16.68 -5.52
CA ALA A 52 -6.17 -18.11 -5.30
C ALA A 52 -4.68 -18.41 -5.49
N THR A 53 -4.18 -19.47 -4.88
CA THR A 53 -2.84 -20.00 -5.17
C THR A 53 -2.73 -20.49 -6.61
N SER A 54 -1.55 -20.37 -7.18
CA SER A 54 -1.20 -20.93 -8.50
C SER A 54 0.22 -21.50 -8.46
N SER A 55 0.64 -22.18 -9.54
CA SER A 55 2.01 -22.67 -9.69
C SER A 55 3.05 -21.54 -9.72
N GLU A 56 2.65 -20.34 -10.13
CA GLU A 56 3.51 -19.16 -10.29
C GLU A 56 3.39 -18.16 -9.13
N GLY A 57 2.72 -18.55 -8.03
CA GLY A 57 2.46 -17.68 -6.88
C GLY A 57 0.96 -17.60 -6.59
N ILE A 58 0.30 -16.54 -7.05
CA ILE A 58 -1.15 -16.37 -6.90
C ILE A 58 -1.80 -15.96 -8.22
N ARG A 59 -3.08 -16.30 -8.37
CA ARG A 59 -3.95 -15.80 -9.43
C ARG A 59 -4.86 -14.73 -8.84
N ILE A 60 -5.00 -13.59 -9.51
CA ILE A 60 -5.82 -12.47 -9.09
C ILE A 60 -6.82 -12.14 -10.19
N GLN A 61 -8.11 -12.16 -9.85
CA GLN A 61 -9.23 -11.77 -10.71
C GLN A 61 -9.93 -10.56 -10.10
N ALA A 62 -9.32 -9.37 -10.21
CA ALA A 62 -9.76 -8.15 -9.53
C ALA A 62 -11.22 -7.77 -9.85
N SER A 63 -11.76 -8.14 -11.01
CA SER A 63 -13.17 -7.93 -11.37
C SER A 63 -14.15 -8.71 -10.49
N HIS A 64 -13.70 -9.80 -9.86
CA HIS A 64 -14.53 -10.58 -8.94
C HIS A 64 -14.65 -9.92 -7.56
N ALA A 65 -13.74 -9.02 -7.19
CA ALA A 65 -13.78 -8.29 -5.93
C ALA A 65 -14.69 -7.06 -6.00
N ALA A 66 -15.93 -7.25 -6.41
CA ALA A 66 -16.96 -6.21 -6.47
C ALA A 66 -18.27 -6.71 -5.81
N PRO A 67 -18.96 -5.86 -5.00
CA PRO A 67 -18.55 -4.51 -4.59
C PRO A 67 -17.24 -4.53 -3.77
N SER A 68 -16.47 -3.44 -3.85
CA SER A 68 -15.14 -3.37 -3.25
C SER A 68 -15.06 -2.34 -2.12
N TYR A 69 -13.95 -2.34 -1.39
CA TYR A 69 -13.63 -1.34 -0.36
C TYR A 69 -12.15 -0.95 -0.41
N CYS A 70 -11.81 0.16 0.22
CA CYS A 70 -10.54 0.84 -0.01
C CYS A 70 -9.30 -0.03 0.29
N SER A 71 -9.24 -0.70 1.44
CA SER A 71 -8.09 -1.56 1.80
C SER A 71 -8.01 -2.79 0.90
N GLY A 72 -9.14 -3.40 0.52
CA GLY A 72 -9.17 -4.50 -0.45
C GLY A 72 -8.65 -4.08 -1.83
N ALA A 73 -9.09 -2.91 -2.32
CA ALA A 73 -8.65 -2.38 -3.60
C ALA A 73 -7.13 -2.14 -3.63
N THR A 74 -6.59 -1.45 -2.63
CA THR A 74 -5.14 -1.17 -2.56
C THR A 74 -4.33 -2.45 -2.33
N TYR A 75 -4.88 -3.43 -1.60
CA TYR A 75 -4.22 -4.73 -1.43
C TYR A 75 -4.11 -5.51 -2.73
N LEU A 76 -5.17 -5.53 -3.55
CA LEU A 76 -5.12 -6.16 -4.88
C LEU A 76 -4.06 -5.51 -5.78
N VAL A 77 -3.93 -4.18 -5.76
CA VAL A 77 -2.85 -3.48 -6.49
C VAL A 77 -1.49 -3.90 -5.96
N PHE A 78 -1.31 -3.99 -4.63
CA PHE A 78 -0.07 -4.47 -4.02
C PHE A 78 0.27 -5.90 -4.48
N LEU A 79 -0.66 -6.84 -4.39
CA LEU A 79 -0.46 -8.23 -4.83
C LEU A 79 -0.13 -8.33 -6.33
N LYS A 80 -0.84 -7.57 -7.20
CA LYS A 80 -0.56 -7.51 -8.64
C LYS A 80 0.82 -6.94 -8.92
N THR A 81 1.25 -5.93 -8.16
CA THR A 81 2.61 -5.38 -8.26
C THR A 81 3.66 -6.44 -7.96
N LEU A 82 3.50 -7.19 -6.88
CA LEU A 82 4.41 -8.28 -6.52
C LEU A 82 4.47 -9.37 -7.59
N LEU A 83 3.32 -9.76 -8.13
CA LEU A 83 3.24 -10.79 -9.16
C LEU A 83 3.96 -10.35 -10.44
N VAL A 84 3.78 -9.10 -10.87
CA VAL A 84 4.50 -8.55 -12.03
C VAL A 84 6.01 -8.49 -11.79
N LEU A 85 6.44 -8.07 -10.60
CA LEU A 85 7.86 -8.05 -10.23
C LEU A 85 8.48 -9.45 -10.26
N GLN A 86 7.76 -10.46 -9.78
CA GLN A 86 8.20 -11.85 -9.86
C GLN A 86 8.26 -12.35 -11.31
N ASN A 87 7.22 -12.13 -12.10
CA ASN A 87 7.17 -12.56 -13.50
C ASN A 87 8.25 -11.88 -14.37
N ARG A 88 8.69 -10.67 -13.98
CA ARG A 88 9.84 -9.97 -14.59
C ARG A 88 11.20 -10.44 -14.06
N GLY A 89 11.22 -11.38 -13.10
CA GLY A 89 12.45 -11.87 -12.48
C GLY A 89 13.14 -10.83 -11.57
N THR A 90 12.43 -9.73 -11.20
CA THR A 90 12.99 -8.68 -10.34
C THR A 90 13.05 -9.13 -8.88
N ILE A 91 12.10 -9.96 -8.45
CA ILE A 91 12.04 -10.54 -7.11
C ILE A 91 11.73 -12.03 -7.21
N ASN A 92 12.01 -12.76 -6.13
CA ASN A 92 11.59 -14.15 -5.97
C ASN A 92 10.92 -14.31 -4.61
N ILE A 93 9.59 -14.48 -4.60
CA ILE A 93 8.77 -14.73 -3.41
C ILE A 93 8.49 -16.23 -3.35
N GLY A 94 8.86 -16.86 -2.23
CA GLY A 94 8.64 -18.29 -2.01
C GLY A 94 7.14 -18.65 -1.88
N ALA A 95 6.81 -19.91 -2.15
CA ALA A 95 5.43 -20.40 -2.14
C ALA A 95 4.69 -20.17 -0.82
N GLU A 96 5.37 -20.36 0.32
CA GLU A 96 4.78 -20.14 1.65
C GLU A 96 4.48 -18.64 1.88
N ALA A 97 5.34 -17.74 1.39
CA ALA A 97 5.08 -16.31 1.46
C ALA A 97 3.89 -15.90 0.58
N TRP A 98 3.77 -16.46 -0.63
CA TRP A 98 2.60 -16.25 -1.48
C TRP A 98 1.31 -16.74 -0.82
N LYS A 99 1.33 -17.90 -0.18
CA LYS A 99 0.20 -18.44 0.57
C LYS A 99 -0.21 -17.50 1.73
N ALA A 100 0.77 -16.96 2.45
CA ALA A 100 0.53 -16.03 3.55
C ALA A 100 0.02 -14.64 3.09
N LEU A 101 0.24 -14.29 1.82
CA LEU A 101 -0.28 -13.06 1.20
C LEU A 101 -1.74 -13.16 0.76
N LEU A 102 -2.34 -14.36 0.68
CA LEU A 102 -3.74 -14.46 0.31
C LEU A 102 -4.64 -13.73 1.32
N PRO A 103 -5.60 -12.91 0.85
CA PRO A 103 -6.59 -12.35 1.76
C PRO A 103 -7.40 -13.47 2.41
N ALA A 104 -7.66 -13.33 3.70
CA ALA A 104 -8.35 -14.34 4.49
C ALA A 104 -9.25 -13.66 5.54
N ARG A 105 -10.14 -14.41 6.18
CA ARG A 105 -10.98 -13.92 7.29
C ARG A 105 -10.14 -13.80 8.57
N LEU A 106 -9.26 -12.82 8.63
CA LEU A 106 -8.35 -12.56 9.73
C LEU A 106 -8.78 -11.30 10.50
N ALA A 107 -8.61 -11.34 11.82
CA ALA A 107 -8.79 -10.17 12.66
C ALA A 107 -7.64 -9.16 12.43
N ASP A 108 -7.87 -7.90 12.80
CA ASP A 108 -6.87 -6.85 12.72
C ASP A 108 -5.57 -7.26 13.43
N GLY A 109 -4.46 -7.02 12.76
CA GLY A 109 -3.12 -7.38 13.22
C GLY A 109 -2.72 -8.84 12.99
N VAL A 110 -3.61 -9.73 12.51
CA VAL A 110 -3.30 -11.14 12.27
C VAL A 110 -2.86 -11.36 10.82
N GLY A 111 -1.70 -12.02 10.63
CA GLY A 111 -1.16 -12.28 9.29
C GLY A 111 -0.87 -11.00 8.51
N ILE A 112 -0.69 -11.13 7.20
CA ILE A 112 -0.41 -9.98 6.32
C ILE A 112 -1.68 -9.19 6.04
N TRP A 113 -2.75 -9.90 5.65
CA TRP A 113 -4.02 -9.25 5.34
C TRP A 113 -4.61 -8.51 6.54
N GLY A 114 -4.62 -9.13 7.73
CA GLY A 114 -5.15 -8.48 8.93
C GLY A 114 -4.34 -7.25 9.38
N ARG A 115 -3.04 -7.19 9.04
CA ARG A 115 -2.22 -5.98 9.22
C ARG A 115 -2.61 -4.91 8.20
N TRP A 116 -2.67 -5.27 6.92
CA TRP A 116 -3.00 -4.34 5.84
C TRP A 116 -4.37 -3.68 6.04
N ASN A 117 -5.36 -4.49 6.42
CA ASN A 117 -6.75 -4.07 6.56
C ASN A 117 -7.07 -3.40 7.90
N ALA A 118 -6.15 -3.46 8.87
CA ALA A 118 -6.39 -2.93 10.20
C ALA A 118 -6.74 -1.43 10.20
N ASN A 119 -7.52 -1.03 11.21
CA ASN A 119 -7.65 0.38 11.56
C ASN A 119 -6.28 0.99 11.90
N GLY A 120 -6.20 2.31 11.90
CA GLY A 120 -4.96 3.02 12.16
C GLY A 120 -3.97 2.91 10.99
N PRO A 121 -2.67 2.77 11.28
CA PRO A 121 -1.60 2.78 10.29
C PRO A 121 -1.27 1.39 9.72
N GLY A 122 -2.27 0.51 9.51
CA GLY A 122 -2.07 -0.90 9.19
C GLY A 122 -1.04 -1.18 8.10
N THR A 123 -1.21 -0.60 6.90
CA THR A 123 -0.25 -0.73 5.80
C THR A 123 1.15 -0.25 6.19
N ALA A 124 1.27 0.93 6.80
CA ALA A 124 2.57 1.48 7.21
C ALA A 124 3.25 0.62 8.29
N ARG A 125 2.45 0.05 9.22
CA ARG A 125 2.98 -0.89 10.21
C ARG A 125 3.56 -2.15 9.57
N LEU A 126 2.84 -2.73 8.60
CA LEU A 126 3.34 -3.88 7.84
C LEU A 126 4.64 -3.55 7.09
N PHE A 127 4.71 -2.38 6.45
CA PHE A 127 5.92 -1.92 5.76
C PHE A 127 7.10 -1.79 6.71
N HIS A 128 6.86 -1.28 7.92
CA HIS A 128 7.89 -1.16 8.95
C HIS A 128 8.36 -2.52 9.49
N GLU A 129 7.44 -3.41 9.85
CA GLU A 129 7.75 -4.73 10.41
C GLU A 129 8.58 -5.60 9.46
N LEU A 130 8.24 -5.60 8.17
CA LEU A 130 8.96 -6.36 7.15
C LEU A 130 10.03 -5.54 6.43
N GLN A 131 10.24 -4.29 6.80
CA GLN A 131 11.19 -3.40 6.11
C GLN A 131 10.96 -3.38 4.59
N LEU A 132 9.68 -3.30 4.17
CA LEU A 132 9.31 -3.30 2.75
C LEU A 132 9.71 -2.00 2.05
N GLY A 133 10.05 -0.98 2.81
CA GLY A 133 10.41 0.35 2.34
C GLY A 133 10.28 1.37 3.46
N ARG A 134 9.93 2.59 3.12
CA ARG A 134 9.85 3.70 4.07
C ARG A 134 8.44 4.24 4.22
N ASN A 135 8.17 4.73 5.45
CA ASN A 135 6.95 5.46 5.77
C ASN A 135 7.27 6.93 6.07
N PHE A 136 6.39 7.83 5.67
CA PHE A 136 6.57 9.27 5.87
C PHE A 136 5.22 10.00 5.81
N THR A 137 5.19 11.28 6.24
CA THR A 137 3.97 12.08 6.30
C THR A 137 3.98 13.30 5.38
N SER A 138 5.15 13.66 4.85
CA SER A 138 5.34 14.84 4.01
C SER A 138 4.85 14.61 2.58
N TYR A 139 3.98 15.48 2.09
CA TYR A 139 3.59 15.52 0.68
C TYR A 139 4.74 15.90 -0.27
N ASN A 140 5.79 16.56 0.24
CA ASN A 140 6.94 16.93 -0.58
C ASN A 140 7.79 15.70 -0.95
N ASP A 141 7.72 14.64 -0.13
CA ASP A 141 8.43 13.38 -0.37
C ASP A 141 7.58 12.38 -1.14
N ALA A 142 6.25 12.65 -1.24
CA ALA A 142 5.30 11.75 -1.87
C ALA A 142 5.43 11.75 -3.40
N GLN A 143 5.35 10.55 -3.97
CA GLN A 143 5.38 10.33 -5.41
C GLN A 143 4.15 9.52 -5.85
N PRO A 144 3.63 9.75 -7.05
CA PRO A 144 2.61 8.88 -7.63
C PRO A 144 3.01 7.40 -7.51
N GLY A 145 2.08 6.55 -7.05
CA GLY A 145 2.34 5.13 -6.78
C GLY A 145 2.62 4.79 -5.31
N ASP A 146 2.86 5.78 -4.43
CA ASP A 146 2.95 5.52 -3.00
C ASP A 146 1.59 5.04 -2.46
N PHE A 147 1.60 4.01 -1.62
CA PHE A 147 0.42 3.68 -0.82
C PHE A 147 0.22 4.76 0.23
N MET A 148 -1.04 5.13 0.47
CA MET A 148 -1.36 6.24 1.37
C MET A 148 -2.56 5.88 2.24
N LYS A 149 -2.45 6.11 3.54
CA LYS A 149 -3.58 6.16 4.46
C LYS A 149 -3.98 7.61 4.67
N ILE A 150 -5.23 7.92 4.35
CA ILE A 150 -5.87 9.19 4.66
C ILE A 150 -6.63 9.06 5.97
N PHE A 151 -6.48 10.04 6.86
CA PHE A 151 -7.34 10.24 8.04
C PHE A 151 -8.15 11.51 7.81
N TRP A 152 -9.47 11.35 7.76
CA TRP A 152 -10.40 12.47 7.56
C TRP A 152 -10.71 13.23 8.85
N ASN A 153 -10.30 12.71 10.02
CA ASN A 153 -10.42 13.33 11.32
C ASN A 153 -9.12 13.13 12.13
N ASN A 154 -9.08 13.65 13.34
CA ASN A 154 -7.89 13.60 14.20
C ASN A 154 -7.63 12.23 14.84
N SER A 155 -8.63 11.35 14.87
CA SER A 155 -8.52 10.02 15.47
C SER A 155 -7.75 9.06 14.58
N ILE A 156 -6.94 8.19 15.19
CA ILE A 156 -6.19 7.12 14.55
C ILE A 156 -6.49 5.84 15.33
N GLY A 157 -7.32 4.97 14.80
CA GLY A 157 -7.76 3.73 15.46
C GLY A 157 -9.27 3.64 15.62
N LYS A 158 -9.77 3.50 16.85
CA LYS A 158 -11.17 3.22 17.16
C LYS A 158 -12.16 4.20 16.52
N ASN A 159 -11.87 5.48 16.62
CA ASN A 159 -12.78 6.55 16.18
C ASN A 159 -12.34 7.15 14.84
N GLU A 160 -11.41 6.51 14.14
CA GLU A 160 -10.91 7.05 12.89
C GLU A 160 -11.97 7.04 11.79
N ARG A 161 -11.83 8.01 10.91
CA ARG A 161 -12.43 7.98 9.59
C ARG A 161 -11.29 7.87 8.59
N GLY A 162 -10.95 6.63 8.23
CA GLY A 162 -9.79 6.31 7.42
C GLY A 162 -10.14 5.97 5.98
N HIS A 163 -9.15 6.08 5.09
CA HIS A 163 -9.26 5.64 3.70
C HIS A 163 -7.89 5.18 3.19
N SER A 164 -7.80 3.97 2.66
CA SER A 164 -6.60 3.43 2.04
C SER A 164 -6.61 3.70 0.55
N VAL A 165 -5.56 4.32 0.02
CA VAL A 165 -5.50 4.76 -1.37
C VAL A 165 -4.10 4.57 -1.96
N VAL A 166 -3.96 4.67 -3.28
CA VAL A 166 -2.68 4.91 -3.95
C VAL A 166 -2.63 6.37 -4.36
N PHE A 167 -1.61 7.08 -3.93
CA PHE A 167 -1.40 8.49 -4.24
C PHE A 167 -1.05 8.67 -5.72
N LEU A 168 -1.68 9.65 -6.38
CA LEU A 168 -1.48 9.96 -7.80
C LEU A 168 -0.88 11.36 -8.01
N GLY A 169 -0.81 12.17 -6.96
CA GLY A 169 -0.22 13.50 -7.04
C GLY A 169 -1.04 14.59 -6.38
N LEU A 170 -0.46 15.77 -6.39
CA LEU A 170 -1.14 17.02 -6.07
C LEU A 170 -1.50 17.73 -7.38
N GLU A 171 -2.67 18.35 -7.42
CA GLU A 171 -3.10 19.18 -8.54
C GLU A 171 -3.77 20.46 -8.03
N LYS A 172 -3.82 21.49 -8.85
CA LYS A 172 -4.56 22.70 -8.56
C LYS A 172 -5.82 22.74 -9.43
N LYS A 173 -6.98 22.78 -8.79
CA LYS A 173 -8.27 22.88 -9.46
C LYS A 173 -9.04 24.06 -8.91
N ASP A 174 -9.44 25.00 -9.79
CA ASP A 174 -10.16 26.22 -9.43
C ASP A 174 -9.49 27.01 -8.28
N GLY A 175 -8.15 27.07 -8.29
CA GLY A 175 -7.35 27.75 -7.27
C GLY A 175 -7.14 26.95 -5.98
N VAL A 176 -7.78 25.78 -5.81
CA VAL A 176 -7.72 24.94 -4.62
C VAL A 176 -6.75 23.77 -4.82
N ASP A 177 -5.82 23.58 -3.89
CA ASP A 177 -4.94 22.42 -3.90
C ASP A 177 -5.72 21.14 -3.60
N GLN A 178 -5.60 20.16 -4.49
CA GLN A 178 -6.25 18.86 -4.42
C GLN A 178 -5.24 17.75 -4.22
N VAL A 179 -5.66 16.71 -3.51
CA VAL A 179 -4.97 15.41 -3.44
C VAL A 179 -5.69 14.46 -4.39
N ARG A 180 -4.98 14.00 -5.43
CA ARG A 180 -5.48 13.00 -6.37
C ARG A 180 -5.00 11.61 -5.96
N PHE A 181 -5.89 10.63 -5.97
CA PHE A 181 -5.61 9.26 -5.58
C PHE A 181 -6.52 8.26 -6.30
N TRP A 182 -6.11 7.00 -6.30
CA TRP A 182 -6.91 5.87 -6.74
C TRP A 182 -7.26 4.96 -5.57
N SER A 183 -8.47 4.41 -5.57
CA SER A 183 -8.95 3.43 -4.58
C SER A 183 -10.30 2.85 -4.99
N SER A 184 -10.94 2.08 -4.10
CA SER A 184 -12.38 1.92 -4.12
C SER A 184 -13.03 3.05 -3.34
N ASN A 185 -13.85 3.84 -3.99
CA ASN A 185 -14.43 5.10 -3.50
C ASN A 185 -15.96 5.03 -3.42
N LYS A 186 -16.55 5.56 -2.33
CA LYS A 186 -18.01 5.70 -2.22
C LYS A 186 -18.53 6.72 -3.23
N PRO A 187 -19.66 6.44 -3.91
CA PRO A 187 -20.40 5.17 -3.95
C PRO A 187 -19.90 4.21 -5.03
N ASN A 188 -19.03 4.66 -5.93
CA ASN A 188 -18.80 4.10 -7.27
C ASN A 188 -17.90 2.85 -7.28
N GLY A 189 -17.09 2.59 -6.24
CA GLY A 189 -16.11 1.51 -6.25
C GLY A 189 -14.75 1.95 -6.82
N TYR A 190 -14.13 1.10 -7.64
CA TYR A 190 -12.79 1.33 -8.20
C TYR A 190 -12.71 2.58 -9.07
N GLY A 191 -11.73 3.42 -8.82
CA GLY A 191 -11.48 4.60 -9.64
C GLY A 191 -10.63 5.67 -8.98
N GLU A 192 -10.29 6.68 -9.76
CA GLU A 192 -9.60 7.88 -9.29
C GLU A 192 -10.58 8.83 -8.59
N LYS A 193 -10.04 9.62 -7.68
CA LYS A 193 -10.75 10.69 -7.00
C LYS A 193 -9.79 11.80 -6.63
N SER A 194 -10.28 13.04 -6.69
CA SER A 194 -9.60 14.22 -6.14
C SER A 194 -10.41 14.81 -5.02
N VAL A 195 -9.74 15.29 -3.99
CA VAL A 195 -10.35 15.99 -2.86
C VAL A 195 -9.51 17.20 -2.46
N PRO A 196 -10.11 18.28 -1.96
CA PRO A 196 -9.35 19.39 -1.41
C PRO A 196 -8.35 18.91 -0.36
N LYS A 197 -7.09 19.32 -0.48
CA LYS A 197 -6.02 18.95 0.46
C LYS A 197 -6.39 19.32 1.90
N SER A 198 -7.11 20.42 2.08
CA SER A 198 -7.61 20.88 3.39
C SER A 198 -8.59 19.93 4.07
N LYS A 199 -9.22 18.99 3.32
CA LYS A 199 -10.09 17.94 3.88
C LYS A 199 -9.31 16.75 4.41
N VAL A 200 -8.03 16.60 4.03
CA VAL A 200 -7.16 15.55 4.53
C VAL A 200 -6.52 16.02 5.82
N THR A 201 -7.04 15.55 6.96
CA THR A 201 -6.50 15.94 8.28
C THR A 201 -5.08 15.44 8.47
N ARG A 202 -4.82 14.18 8.05
CA ARG A 202 -3.47 13.56 8.06
C ARG A 202 -3.32 12.60 6.90
N ALA A 203 -2.08 12.47 6.43
CA ALA A 203 -1.66 11.48 5.46
C ALA A 203 -0.47 10.69 6.01
N LEU A 204 -0.47 9.39 5.78
CA LEU A 204 0.66 8.51 6.06
C LEU A 204 0.95 7.72 4.79
N PHE A 205 2.14 7.92 4.24
CA PHE A 205 2.59 7.30 3.01
C PHE A 205 3.47 6.09 3.30
N SER A 206 3.43 5.10 2.42
CA SER A 206 4.29 3.91 2.42
C SER A 206 4.80 3.67 1.02
N ARG A 207 6.11 3.79 0.80
CA ARG A 207 6.77 3.52 -0.47
C ARG A 207 7.38 2.13 -0.48
N LEU A 208 7.06 1.34 -1.50
CA LEU A 208 7.63 0.01 -1.69
C LEU A 208 9.04 0.13 -2.27
N GLU A 209 10.04 -0.40 -1.55
CA GLU A 209 11.46 -0.33 -1.94
C GLU A 209 12.14 -1.71 -1.90
N PHE A 210 11.71 -2.59 -1.01
CA PHE A 210 12.33 -3.90 -0.76
C PHE A 210 11.29 -5.04 -0.73
N PRO A 211 10.56 -5.29 -1.84
CA PRO A 211 9.49 -6.30 -1.87
C PRO A 211 9.98 -7.73 -1.58
N SER A 212 11.25 -8.07 -1.83
CA SER A 212 11.84 -9.37 -1.52
C SER A 212 11.84 -9.69 -0.02
N ASN A 213 11.72 -8.67 0.85
CA ASN A 213 11.63 -8.86 2.30
C ASN A 213 10.34 -9.57 2.73
N LEU A 214 9.36 -9.73 1.84
CA LEU A 214 8.19 -10.57 2.07
C LEU A 214 8.54 -12.03 2.35
N ASN A 215 9.71 -12.52 1.94
CA ASN A 215 10.19 -13.85 2.33
C ASN A 215 10.46 -13.98 3.85
N GLN A 216 10.49 -12.87 4.58
CA GLN A 216 10.63 -12.84 6.03
C GLN A 216 9.28 -12.89 6.78
N ILE A 217 8.16 -13.14 6.10
CA ILE A 217 6.82 -13.22 6.73
C ILE A 217 6.79 -14.13 7.95
N ALA A 218 7.53 -15.24 7.92
CA ALA A 218 7.60 -16.18 9.03
C ALA A 218 8.22 -15.60 10.32
N THR A 219 8.93 -14.48 10.24
CA THR A 219 9.50 -13.80 11.42
C THR A 219 8.49 -12.91 12.15
N LEU A 220 7.35 -12.62 11.51
CA LEU A 220 6.32 -11.82 12.14
C LEU A 220 5.61 -12.57 13.26
N PRO A 221 5.29 -11.91 14.37
CA PRO A 221 4.39 -12.49 15.35
C PRO A 221 3.02 -12.78 14.69
N THR A 222 2.38 -13.87 15.12
CA THR A 222 1.06 -14.28 14.59
C THR A 222 0.06 -13.10 14.60
N ARG A 223 0.13 -12.26 15.64
CA ARG A 223 -0.72 -11.08 15.80
C ARG A 223 0.09 -9.87 16.23
N ASP A 224 -0.04 -8.77 15.52
CA ASP A 224 0.43 -7.46 15.98
C ASP A 224 -0.56 -6.90 17.02
N LYS A 225 -0.07 -6.78 18.28
CA LYS A 225 -0.89 -6.30 19.41
C LYS A 225 -1.29 -4.84 19.27
N TYR A 226 -0.43 -4.02 18.67
CA TYR A 226 -0.71 -2.61 18.45
C TYR A 226 -1.89 -2.43 17.50
N LEU A 227 -1.83 -3.05 16.33
CA LEU A 227 -2.95 -2.98 15.35
C LEU A 227 -4.22 -3.62 15.89
N ALA A 228 -4.12 -4.76 16.59
CA ALA A 228 -5.28 -5.41 17.21
C ALA A 228 -5.99 -4.50 18.23
N ASN A 229 -5.24 -3.62 18.89
CA ASN A 229 -5.79 -2.69 19.88
C ASN A 229 -6.49 -1.48 19.24
N MET A 230 -6.23 -1.17 17.94
CA MET A 230 -6.85 -0.05 17.23
C MET A 230 -8.38 -0.12 17.12
N LEU A 231 -8.96 -1.29 17.30
CA LEU A 231 -10.43 -1.44 17.39
C LEU A 231 -11.01 -0.92 18.73
N HIS A 232 -10.19 -0.73 19.74
CA HIS A 232 -10.60 -0.42 21.10
C HIS A 232 -10.17 0.97 21.57
N VAL A 233 -9.03 1.47 21.07
CA VAL A 233 -8.46 2.76 21.45
C VAL A 233 -7.97 3.53 20.23
N ASP A 234 -7.86 4.86 20.39
CA ASP A 234 -7.14 5.71 19.44
C ASP A 234 -5.66 5.80 19.85
N SER A 235 -4.77 5.80 18.86
CA SER A 235 -3.35 6.01 19.02
C SER A 235 -2.98 7.50 18.93
N SER A 236 -1.89 7.89 19.56
CA SER A 236 -1.28 9.19 19.36
C SER A 236 -0.44 9.25 18.07
N ILE A 237 -0.17 10.45 17.57
CA ILE A 237 0.72 10.65 16.42
C ILE A 237 2.14 10.16 16.73
N GLU A 238 2.61 10.44 17.94
CA GLU A 238 3.93 10.01 18.40
C GLU A 238 4.04 8.48 18.40
N GLU A 239 3.03 7.79 18.93
CA GLU A 239 2.98 6.33 18.93
C GLU A 239 2.94 5.77 17.49
N VAL A 240 2.13 6.37 16.60
CA VAL A 240 2.13 6.00 15.18
C VAL A 240 3.52 6.15 14.59
N GLY A 241 4.20 7.28 14.81
CA GLY A 241 5.57 7.51 14.33
C GLY A 241 6.53 6.43 14.81
N LYS A 242 6.48 6.09 16.11
CA LYS A 242 7.29 5.01 16.70
C LYS A 242 6.98 3.64 16.10
N MET A 243 5.70 3.31 15.94
CA MET A 243 5.27 1.98 15.49
C MET A 243 5.42 1.76 14.00
N THR A 244 5.51 2.83 13.21
CA THR A 244 5.65 2.76 11.74
C THR A 244 7.01 3.24 11.24
N GLY A 245 7.87 3.79 12.11
CA GLY A 245 9.12 4.42 11.70
C GLY A 245 8.91 5.63 10.77
N SER A 246 7.70 6.22 10.75
CA SER A 246 7.42 7.37 9.89
C SER A 246 8.08 8.64 10.43
N ARG A 247 8.62 9.45 9.52
CA ARG A 247 9.29 10.73 9.77
C ARG A 247 8.53 11.87 9.09
#